data_314431737f1d5b9b264f38a9dd362949
#
_entry.id   314431737f1d5b9b264f38a9dd362949
#
_cell.length_a   1.000
_cell.length_b   1.000
_cell.length_c   1.000
_cell.angle_alpha   90.00
_cell.angle_beta   90.00
_cell.angle_gamma   90.00
#
_symmetry.space_group_name_H-M   'P 1'
#
loop_
_entity.id
_entity.type
_entity.pdbx_description
1 polymer ?
#
loop_
_entity_poly.entity_id
_entity_poly.type
_entity_poly.pdbx_seq_one_letter_code
_entity_poly.pdbx_strand_id
1 'polypeptide(L)'
;MKPIEPMEPMASSTLDRIRNNYIVQAWLVLILALCFGASLAGIQLALGPLIEANKINETLQKVPKMVLGVEKAAEALKNDQQLAVESHTIAVEKNKRKILYNVFEARHPDGQAAGWVAKAIGQGYADKIELLLGIDPALTTITGLFVLGQKETPGLGNKIITDDWRKQFLNKNTKTPLSVTKEGAKAAHEIDSITGATISSRAVCSIINTTVKDLRAPLLERTK
;
A
#
# COMPACT_ATOMS: atom_id res chain seq x y z
N MET A 1 -81.91 -25.99 3.48
CA MET A 1 -80.88 -24.93 3.50
C MET A 1 -80.28 -24.99 4.89
N LYS A 2 -79.00 -25.54 5.01
CA LYS A 2 -78.21 -25.50 6.25
C LYS A 2 -77.57 -24.14 6.42
N PRO A 3 -77.60 -23.51 7.58
CA PRO A 3 -76.87 -22.28 7.81
C PRO A 3 -75.36 -22.50 7.73
N ILE A 4 -74.66 -21.62 7.05
CA ILE A 4 -73.20 -21.57 7.00
C ILE A 4 -72.73 -21.09 8.38
N GLU A 5 -72.03 -21.97 9.12
CA GLU A 5 -71.35 -21.58 10.37
C GLU A 5 -70.24 -20.55 10.04
N PRO A 6 -70.15 -19.45 10.79
CA PRO A 6 -69.04 -18.50 10.61
C PRO A 6 -67.73 -19.16 11.00
N MET A 7 -66.75 -19.20 10.07
CA MET A 7 -65.38 -19.64 10.33
C MET A 7 -64.79 -18.83 11.46
N GLU A 8 -64.38 -19.47 12.53
CA GLU A 8 -63.62 -18.84 13.62
C GLU A 8 -62.35 -18.25 13.07
N PRO A 9 -61.97 -17.01 13.48
CA PRO A 9 -60.70 -16.44 13.07
C PRO A 9 -59.54 -17.28 13.59
N MET A 10 -58.75 -17.88 12.70
CA MET A 10 -57.54 -18.61 13.06
C MET A 10 -56.70 -17.76 14.00
N ALA A 11 -56.42 -18.27 15.20
CA ALA A 11 -55.58 -17.60 16.19
C ALA A 11 -54.24 -17.20 15.52
N SER A 12 -53.96 -15.89 15.49
CA SER A 12 -52.72 -15.38 14.94
C SER A 12 -51.51 -16.11 15.58
N SER A 13 -50.71 -16.75 14.79
CA SER A 13 -49.54 -17.50 15.29
C SER A 13 -48.62 -16.55 16.06
N THR A 14 -47.87 -17.10 17.02
CA THR A 14 -46.89 -16.34 17.82
C THR A 14 -45.92 -15.56 16.89
N LEU A 15 -45.67 -16.11 15.73
CA LEU A 15 -44.84 -15.53 14.66
C LEU A 15 -45.51 -14.26 14.08
N ASP A 16 -46.84 -14.23 13.90
CA ASP A 16 -47.55 -13.06 13.39
C ASP A 16 -47.57 -11.90 14.40
N ARG A 17 -47.62 -12.20 15.72
CA ARG A 17 -47.46 -11.19 16.77
C ARG A 17 -46.07 -10.57 16.79
N ILE A 18 -45.01 -11.37 16.60
CA ILE A 18 -43.61 -10.91 16.53
C ILE A 18 -43.43 -10.05 15.26
N ARG A 19 -43.93 -10.53 14.12
CA ARG A 19 -43.82 -9.84 12.83
C ARG A 19 -44.51 -8.48 12.78
N ASN A 20 -45.59 -8.31 13.53
CA ASN A 20 -46.38 -7.07 13.56
C ASN A 20 -46.01 -6.12 14.72
N ASN A 21 -45.00 -6.49 15.54
CA ASN A 21 -44.54 -5.64 16.66
C ASN A 21 -43.28 -4.86 16.26
N TYR A 22 -43.42 -3.56 15.97
CA TYR A 22 -42.33 -2.68 15.55
C TYR A 22 -41.18 -2.60 16.57
N ILE A 23 -41.47 -2.72 17.88
CA ILE A 23 -40.43 -2.71 18.92
C ILE A 23 -39.56 -3.97 18.82
N VAL A 24 -40.18 -5.14 18.65
CA VAL A 24 -39.46 -6.39 18.50
C VAL A 24 -38.61 -6.39 17.22
N GLN A 25 -39.15 -5.87 16.11
CA GLN A 25 -38.40 -5.70 14.87
C GLN A 25 -37.21 -4.78 15.06
N ALA A 26 -37.36 -3.64 15.71
CA ALA A 26 -36.30 -2.69 16.01
C ALA A 26 -35.15 -3.35 16.83
N TRP A 27 -35.53 -4.09 17.89
CA TRP A 27 -34.58 -4.81 18.72
C TRP A 27 -33.82 -5.91 17.92
N LEU A 28 -34.52 -6.63 17.06
CA LEU A 28 -33.92 -7.66 16.23
C LEU A 28 -32.87 -7.09 15.25
N VAL A 29 -33.21 -5.97 14.62
CA VAL A 29 -32.26 -5.25 13.74
C VAL A 29 -31.05 -4.75 14.54
N LEU A 30 -31.28 -4.22 15.74
CA LEU A 30 -30.19 -3.71 16.59
C LEU A 30 -29.26 -4.84 17.03
N ILE A 31 -29.78 -6.00 17.45
CA ILE A 31 -28.98 -7.16 17.82
C ILE A 31 -28.20 -7.67 16.61
N LEU A 32 -28.85 -7.77 15.44
CA LEU A 32 -28.18 -8.20 14.21
C LEU A 32 -27.02 -7.26 13.83
N ALA A 33 -27.26 -5.94 13.88
CA ALA A 33 -26.24 -4.94 13.60
C ALA A 33 -25.05 -5.04 14.59
N LEU A 34 -25.36 -5.27 15.88
CA LEU A 34 -24.36 -5.43 16.92
C LEU A 34 -23.53 -6.71 16.71
N CYS A 35 -24.18 -7.83 16.36
CA CYS A 35 -23.50 -9.09 16.03
C CYS A 35 -22.58 -8.94 14.81
N PHE A 36 -23.05 -8.27 13.76
CA PHE A 36 -22.22 -8.00 12.56
C PHE A 36 -21.04 -7.09 12.90
N GLY A 37 -21.27 -6.01 13.65
CA GLY A 37 -20.22 -5.10 14.08
C GLY A 37 -19.16 -5.80 14.94
N ALA A 38 -19.61 -6.61 15.92
CA ALA A 38 -18.70 -7.39 16.77
C ALA A 38 -17.91 -8.43 15.97
N SER A 39 -18.54 -9.11 15.02
CA SER A 39 -17.87 -10.07 14.14
C SER A 39 -16.80 -9.42 13.29
N LEU A 40 -17.10 -8.27 12.66
CA LEU A 40 -16.12 -7.52 11.86
C LEU A 40 -14.96 -7.01 12.72
N ALA A 41 -15.25 -6.46 13.90
CA ALA A 41 -14.23 -6.01 14.84
C ALA A 41 -13.36 -7.17 15.32
N GLY A 42 -13.94 -8.34 15.63
CA GLY A 42 -13.21 -9.53 16.04
C GLY A 42 -12.27 -10.04 14.95
N ILE A 43 -12.74 -10.11 13.71
CA ILE A 43 -11.93 -10.49 12.55
C ILE A 43 -10.77 -9.48 12.34
N GLN A 44 -11.05 -8.19 12.41
CA GLN A 44 -10.05 -7.14 12.25
C GLN A 44 -8.95 -7.24 13.32
N LEU A 45 -9.32 -7.46 14.58
CA LEU A 45 -8.37 -7.61 15.68
C LEU A 45 -7.54 -8.90 15.56
N ALA A 46 -8.14 -10.00 15.14
CA ALA A 46 -7.46 -11.28 14.99
C ALA A 46 -6.51 -11.30 13.79
N LEU A 47 -6.93 -10.76 12.64
CA LEU A 47 -6.15 -10.79 11.41
C LEU A 47 -5.19 -9.61 11.23
N GLY A 48 -5.39 -8.50 11.95
CA GLY A 48 -4.55 -7.30 11.85
C GLY A 48 -3.05 -7.60 11.98
N PRO A 49 -2.60 -8.28 13.06
CA PRO A 49 -1.19 -8.60 13.25
C PRO A 49 -0.63 -9.53 12.16
N LEU A 50 -1.44 -10.47 11.66
CA LEU A 50 -1.04 -11.40 10.59
C LEU A 50 -0.88 -10.67 9.25
N ILE A 51 -1.77 -9.74 8.95
CA ILE A 51 -1.70 -8.90 7.75
C ILE A 51 -0.43 -8.02 7.78
N GLU A 52 -0.12 -7.41 8.92
CA GLU A 52 1.11 -6.62 9.08
C GLU A 52 2.37 -7.48 8.94
N ALA A 53 2.42 -8.66 9.56
CA ALA A 53 3.54 -9.59 9.42
C ALA A 53 3.73 -10.04 7.96
N ASN A 54 2.66 -10.36 7.26
CA ASN A 54 2.71 -10.73 5.85
C ASN A 54 3.20 -9.57 4.97
N LYS A 55 2.78 -8.33 5.23
CA LYS A 55 3.28 -7.14 4.51
C LYS A 55 4.79 -6.93 4.72
N ILE A 56 5.28 -7.14 5.93
CA ILE A 56 6.72 -7.05 6.23
C ILE A 56 7.49 -8.13 5.46
N ASN A 57 7.03 -9.38 5.53
CA ASN A 57 7.67 -10.49 4.82
C ASN A 57 7.65 -10.28 3.30
N GLU A 58 6.54 -9.82 2.74
CA GLU A 58 6.45 -9.46 1.33
C GLU A 58 7.44 -8.37 0.95
N THR A 59 7.59 -7.36 1.80
CA THR A 59 8.57 -6.29 1.61
C THR A 59 9.99 -6.84 1.59
N LEU A 60 10.37 -7.64 2.58
CA LEU A 60 11.71 -8.23 2.67
C LEU A 60 12.07 -9.07 1.45
N GLN A 61 11.13 -9.86 0.93
CA GLN A 61 11.33 -10.65 -0.30
C GLN A 61 11.52 -9.80 -1.56
N LYS A 62 11.01 -8.57 -1.57
CA LYS A 62 11.12 -7.65 -2.70
C LYS A 62 12.39 -6.81 -2.68
N VAL A 63 12.98 -6.58 -1.49
CA VAL A 63 14.19 -5.75 -1.34
C VAL A 63 15.31 -6.14 -2.29
N PRO A 64 15.76 -7.41 -2.40
CA PRO A 64 16.83 -7.78 -3.31
C PRO A 64 16.52 -7.46 -4.77
N LYS A 65 15.28 -7.72 -5.21
CA LYS A 65 14.82 -7.43 -6.58
C LYS A 65 14.78 -5.94 -6.89
N MET A 66 14.50 -5.13 -5.90
CA MET A 66 14.44 -3.67 -6.04
C MET A 66 15.82 -3.03 -6.07
N VAL A 67 16.79 -3.61 -5.38
CA VAL A 67 18.16 -3.09 -5.31
C VAL A 67 19.00 -3.57 -6.48
N LEU A 68 18.97 -4.87 -6.77
CA LEU A 68 19.80 -5.49 -7.82
C LEU A 68 19.12 -5.54 -9.19
N GLY A 69 17.80 -5.41 -9.24
CA GLY A 69 17.00 -5.79 -10.40
C GLY A 69 16.63 -7.28 -10.39
N VAL A 70 15.63 -7.66 -11.19
CA VAL A 70 15.04 -9.01 -11.16
C VAL A 70 16.05 -10.10 -11.56
N GLU A 71 16.85 -9.86 -12.60
CA GLU A 71 17.80 -10.83 -13.14
C GLU A 71 18.95 -11.11 -12.17
N LYS A 72 19.63 -10.05 -11.70
CA LYS A 72 20.74 -10.16 -10.74
C LYS A 72 20.32 -10.71 -9.39
N ALA A 73 19.10 -10.39 -8.93
CA ALA A 73 18.55 -10.96 -7.71
C ALA A 73 18.29 -12.47 -7.85
N ALA A 74 17.86 -12.92 -9.03
CA ALA A 74 17.67 -14.35 -9.31
C ALA A 74 19.01 -15.10 -9.42
N GLU A 75 20.04 -14.48 -9.99
CA GLU A 75 21.41 -15.02 -10.04
C GLU A 75 22.02 -15.11 -8.64
N ALA A 76 21.90 -14.06 -7.83
CA ALA A 76 22.37 -14.04 -6.45
C ALA A 76 21.74 -15.16 -5.61
N LEU A 77 20.45 -15.44 -5.83
CA LEU A 77 19.73 -16.53 -5.16
C LEU A 77 20.30 -17.90 -5.57
N LYS A 78 20.64 -18.09 -6.85
CA LYS A 78 21.22 -19.34 -7.37
C LYS A 78 22.64 -19.60 -6.86
N ASN A 79 23.41 -18.53 -6.65
CA ASN A 79 24.82 -18.58 -6.26
C ASN A 79 25.02 -18.50 -4.74
N ASP A 80 23.96 -18.61 -3.94
CA ASP A 80 23.97 -18.45 -2.47
C ASP A 80 24.56 -17.11 -1.99
N GLN A 81 24.48 -16.09 -2.85
CA GLN A 81 24.93 -14.72 -2.58
C GLN A 81 23.73 -13.82 -2.21
N GLN A 82 22.94 -14.26 -1.26
CA GLN A 82 21.77 -13.48 -0.83
C GLN A 82 22.21 -12.21 -0.13
N LEU A 83 21.49 -11.10 -0.40
CA LEU A 83 21.69 -9.85 0.32
C LEU A 83 21.23 -10.00 1.77
N ALA A 84 22.03 -9.53 2.71
CA ALA A 84 21.58 -9.28 4.07
C ALA A 84 20.68 -8.04 4.05
N VAL A 85 19.50 -8.12 4.68
CA VAL A 85 18.54 -7.02 4.74
C VAL A 85 18.31 -6.65 6.19
N GLU A 86 18.65 -5.42 6.54
CA GLU A 86 18.43 -4.85 7.87
C GLU A 86 17.34 -3.78 7.81
N SER A 87 16.41 -3.80 8.77
CA SER A 87 15.35 -2.81 8.85
C SER A 87 15.72 -1.70 9.83
N HIS A 88 15.52 -0.45 9.43
CA HIS A 88 15.74 0.73 10.26
C HIS A 88 14.50 1.62 10.24
N THR A 89 14.22 2.27 11.38
CA THR A 89 13.22 3.33 11.44
C THR A 89 13.92 4.67 11.55
N ILE A 90 13.72 5.53 10.56
CA ILE A 90 14.29 6.87 10.51
C ILE A 90 13.20 7.88 10.84
N ALA A 91 13.46 8.71 11.83
CA ALA A 91 12.56 9.80 12.21
C ALA A 91 13.03 11.11 11.58
N VAL A 92 12.14 11.73 10.80
CA VAL A 92 12.38 13.04 10.18
C VAL A 92 11.41 14.04 10.79
N GLU A 93 11.94 15.15 11.29
CA GLU A 93 11.12 16.23 11.83
C GLU A 93 10.72 17.20 10.70
N LYS A 94 9.40 17.39 10.52
CA LYS A 94 8.85 18.26 9.49
C LYS A 94 7.63 19.00 10.03
N ASN A 95 7.66 20.33 9.97
CA ASN A 95 6.57 21.18 10.47
C ASN A 95 6.14 20.83 11.91
N LYS A 96 7.10 20.65 12.81
CA LYS A 96 6.87 20.24 14.22
C LYS A 96 6.19 18.88 14.38
N ARG A 97 6.17 18.05 13.33
CA ARG A 97 5.67 16.67 13.36
C ARG A 97 6.81 15.71 13.05
N LYS A 98 6.86 14.61 13.80
CA LYS A 98 7.83 13.54 13.60
C LYS A 98 7.22 12.52 12.62
N ILE A 99 7.84 12.38 11.45
CA ILE A 99 7.46 11.39 10.44
C ILE A 99 8.43 10.23 10.55
N LEU A 100 7.92 9.02 10.67
CA LEU A 100 8.71 7.80 10.76
C LEU A 100 8.73 7.12 9.39
N TYR A 101 9.94 6.87 8.87
CA TYR A 101 10.18 6.11 7.66
C TYR A 101 10.75 4.75 8.02
N ASN A 102 10.15 3.67 7.50
CA ASN A 102 10.74 2.34 7.55
C ASN A 102 11.63 2.18 6.32
N VAL A 103 12.93 1.96 6.56
CA VAL A 103 13.95 1.83 5.53
C VAL A 103 14.66 0.50 5.71
N PHE A 104 14.94 -0.18 4.61
CA PHE A 104 15.64 -1.45 4.58
C PHE A 104 16.99 -1.22 3.90
N GLU A 105 18.06 -1.52 4.60
CA GLU A 105 19.41 -1.54 4.06
C GLU A 105 19.70 -2.92 3.50
N ALA A 106 20.12 -2.98 2.24
CA ALA A 106 20.57 -4.21 1.60
C ALA A 106 22.08 -4.19 1.51
N ARG A 107 22.74 -5.25 1.98
CA ARG A 107 24.20 -5.43 1.96
C ARG A 107 24.58 -6.72 1.22
N HIS A 108 25.67 -6.67 0.48
CA HIS A 108 26.31 -7.84 -0.09
C HIS A 108 26.94 -8.72 1.00
N PRO A 109 27.20 -10.01 0.73
CA PRO A 109 27.88 -10.89 1.70
C PRO A 109 29.27 -10.40 2.14
N ASP A 110 29.93 -9.57 1.34
CA ASP A 110 31.20 -8.90 1.65
C ASP A 110 31.05 -7.67 2.55
N GLY A 111 29.82 -7.35 2.98
CA GLY A 111 29.50 -6.21 3.82
C GLY A 111 29.30 -4.88 3.10
N GLN A 112 29.53 -4.82 1.77
CA GLN A 112 29.32 -3.60 1.01
C GLN A 112 27.82 -3.29 0.89
N ALA A 113 27.47 -1.99 0.97
CA ALA A 113 26.09 -1.56 0.78
C ALA A 113 25.66 -1.79 -0.67
N ALA A 114 24.60 -2.56 -0.87
CA ALA A 114 23.98 -2.79 -2.18
C ALA A 114 22.95 -1.71 -2.53
N GLY A 115 22.28 -1.14 -1.55
CA GLY A 115 21.30 -0.07 -1.71
C GLY A 115 20.30 0.01 -0.56
N TRP A 116 19.35 0.90 -0.73
CA TRP A 116 18.31 1.20 0.24
C TRP A 116 16.93 0.97 -0.36
N VAL A 117 16.00 0.46 0.43
CA VAL A 117 14.59 0.42 0.07
C VAL A 117 13.78 1.14 1.13
N ALA A 118 13.11 2.21 0.76
CA ALA A 118 12.27 2.99 1.66
C ALA A 118 10.78 2.68 1.44
N LYS A 119 10.05 2.42 2.53
CA LYS A 119 8.59 2.42 2.50
C LYS A 119 8.10 3.86 2.54
N ALA A 120 7.41 4.27 1.50
CA ALA A 120 6.87 5.60 1.31
C ALA A 120 5.35 5.57 1.25
N ILE A 121 4.69 6.52 1.91
CA ILE A 121 3.23 6.61 1.95
C ILE A 121 2.83 8.05 1.67
N GLY A 122 1.82 8.24 0.84
CA GLY A 122 1.26 9.56 0.59
C GLY A 122 -0.15 9.50 0.03
N GLN A 123 -0.76 10.66 -0.13
CA GLN A 123 -2.12 10.78 -0.64
C GLN A 123 -2.15 10.58 -2.15
N GLY A 124 -2.96 9.63 -2.62
CA GLY A 124 -3.33 9.45 -4.02
C GLY A 124 -4.54 10.29 -4.41
N TYR A 125 -5.22 9.88 -5.49
CA TYR A 125 -6.49 10.48 -5.88
C TYR A 125 -7.65 10.00 -5.00
N ALA A 126 -7.84 8.68 -4.88
CA ALA A 126 -8.95 8.11 -4.13
C ALA A 126 -8.58 7.85 -2.65
N ASP A 127 -7.38 7.35 -2.38
CA ASP A 127 -6.91 7.01 -1.03
C ASP A 127 -5.38 7.07 -0.98
N LYS A 128 -4.80 6.65 0.13
CA LYS A 128 -3.35 6.54 0.31
C LYS A 128 -2.74 5.53 -0.66
N ILE A 129 -1.56 5.88 -1.16
CA ILE A 129 -0.70 5.00 -1.95
C ILE A 129 0.51 4.64 -1.09
N GLU A 130 0.78 3.35 -0.93
CA GLU A 130 1.95 2.82 -0.25
C GLU A 130 2.94 2.29 -1.28
N LEU A 131 4.17 2.77 -1.24
CA LEU A 131 5.24 2.44 -2.18
C LEU A 131 6.44 1.82 -1.46
N LEU A 132 7.16 0.95 -2.17
CA LEU A 132 8.57 0.66 -1.90
C LEU A 132 9.41 1.36 -2.95
N LEU A 133 10.36 2.15 -2.52
CA LEU A 133 11.30 2.89 -3.36
C LEU A 133 12.70 2.36 -3.14
N GLY A 134 13.27 1.70 -4.16
CA GLY A 134 14.68 1.28 -4.19
C GLY A 134 15.57 2.44 -4.65
N ILE A 135 16.68 2.64 -3.95
CA ILE A 135 17.67 3.70 -4.24
C ILE A 135 19.06 3.10 -4.11
N ASP A 136 19.98 3.50 -4.98
CA ASP A 136 21.38 3.08 -4.94
C ASP A 136 22.08 3.51 -3.64
N PRO A 137 23.25 2.93 -3.29
CA PRO A 137 23.97 3.26 -2.05
C PRO A 137 24.37 4.74 -1.96
N ALA A 138 24.63 5.37 -3.10
CA ALA A 138 25.00 6.79 -3.18
C ALA A 138 23.82 7.74 -3.11
N LEU A 139 22.59 7.22 -3.02
CA LEU A 139 21.32 7.97 -3.02
C LEU A 139 21.17 8.90 -4.24
N THR A 140 21.66 8.47 -5.39
CA THR A 140 21.66 9.25 -6.63
C THR A 140 20.67 8.73 -7.66
N THR A 141 20.31 7.45 -7.59
CA THR A 141 19.57 6.76 -8.65
C THR A 141 18.47 5.88 -8.07
N ILE A 142 17.29 5.91 -8.66
CA ILE A 142 16.20 4.98 -8.34
C ILE A 142 16.50 3.63 -8.99
N THR A 143 16.59 2.58 -8.18
CA THR A 143 16.85 1.21 -8.63
C THR A 143 15.59 0.39 -8.78
N GLY A 144 14.51 0.78 -8.11
CA GLY A 144 13.25 0.06 -8.19
C GLY A 144 12.06 0.85 -7.63
N LEU A 145 10.87 0.54 -8.14
CA LEU A 145 9.59 1.04 -7.61
C LEU A 145 8.59 -0.09 -7.54
N PHE A 146 7.96 -0.28 -6.39
CA PHE A 146 6.87 -1.22 -6.21
C PHE A 146 5.72 -0.57 -5.44
N VAL A 147 4.47 -0.88 -5.81
CA VAL A 147 3.28 -0.40 -5.12
C VAL A 147 2.79 -1.50 -4.18
N LEU A 148 2.90 -1.27 -2.87
CA LEU A 148 2.45 -2.20 -1.82
C LEU A 148 0.93 -2.16 -1.62
N GLY A 149 0.35 -0.98 -1.76
CA GLY A 149 -1.07 -0.80 -1.55
C GLY A 149 -1.59 0.47 -2.22
N GLN A 150 -2.78 0.37 -2.76
CA GLN A 150 -3.50 1.50 -3.37
C GLN A 150 -4.99 1.18 -3.46
N LYS A 151 -5.84 2.19 -3.51
CA LYS A 151 -7.29 2.10 -3.74
C LYS A 151 -7.73 3.06 -4.84
N GLU A 152 -6.88 3.25 -5.84
CA GLU A 152 -7.15 4.09 -6.99
C GLU A 152 -8.24 3.50 -7.88
N THR A 153 -8.85 4.31 -8.72
CA THR A 153 -9.94 3.91 -9.61
C THR A 153 -9.53 2.76 -10.54
N PRO A 154 -10.24 1.61 -10.54
CA PRO A 154 -9.98 0.49 -11.44
C PRO A 154 -9.99 0.90 -12.93
N GLY A 155 -9.04 0.36 -13.71
CA GLY A 155 -8.88 0.68 -15.13
C GLY A 155 -8.23 2.03 -15.41
N LEU A 156 -8.06 2.90 -14.41
CA LEU A 156 -7.46 4.23 -14.50
C LEU A 156 -6.25 4.34 -13.57
N GLY A 157 -6.45 4.93 -12.38
CA GLY A 157 -5.38 5.18 -11.42
C GLY A 157 -4.69 3.93 -10.90
N ASN A 158 -5.38 2.80 -10.83
CA ASN A 158 -4.79 1.52 -10.43
C ASN A 158 -3.68 1.02 -11.38
N LYS A 159 -3.56 1.57 -12.61
CA LYS A 159 -2.46 1.24 -13.53
C LYS A 159 -1.08 1.64 -13.02
N ILE A 160 -0.99 2.42 -11.94
CA ILE A 160 0.29 2.67 -11.24
C ILE A 160 0.99 1.38 -10.77
N ILE A 161 0.26 0.26 -10.65
CA ILE A 161 0.83 -1.05 -10.28
C ILE A 161 1.49 -1.79 -11.46
N THR A 162 1.24 -1.36 -12.70
CA THR A 162 1.73 -2.08 -13.89
C THR A 162 3.24 -1.91 -14.06
N ASP A 163 3.91 -2.98 -14.48
CA ASP A 163 5.36 -2.95 -14.69
C ASP A 163 5.76 -1.94 -15.76
N ASP A 164 4.98 -1.83 -16.84
CA ASP A 164 5.29 -0.92 -17.95
C ASP A 164 5.32 0.54 -17.50
N TRP A 165 4.40 0.95 -16.63
CA TRP A 165 4.41 2.30 -16.11
C TRP A 165 5.53 2.49 -15.07
N ARG A 166 5.75 1.52 -14.18
CA ARG A 166 6.78 1.60 -13.12
C ARG A 166 8.21 1.58 -13.65
N LYS A 167 8.46 0.92 -14.77
CA LYS A 167 9.78 0.90 -15.44
C LYS A 167 10.33 2.29 -15.74
N GLN A 168 9.46 3.27 -15.96
CA GLN A 168 9.88 4.64 -16.23
C GLN A 168 10.70 5.26 -15.08
N PHE A 169 10.53 4.77 -13.86
CA PHE A 169 11.23 5.27 -12.68
C PHE A 169 12.64 4.70 -12.54
N LEU A 170 12.93 3.58 -13.19
CA LEU A 170 14.24 2.95 -13.13
C LEU A 170 15.32 3.86 -13.71
N ASN A 171 16.45 3.92 -13.04
CA ASN A 171 17.61 4.75 -13.41
C ASN A 171 17.34 6.26 -13.43
N LYS A 172 16.22 6.72 -12.89
CA LYS A 172 15.97 8.16 -12.72
C LYS A 172 16.85 8.72 -11.62
N ASN A 173 17.39 9.92 -11.88
CA ASN A 173 18.23 10.63 -10.93
C ASN A 173 17.38 11.22 -9.80
N THR A 174 17.84 11.07 -8.57
CA THR A 174 17.15 11.57 -7.37
C THR A 174 17.48 13.01 -7.01
N LYS A 175 18.46 13.64 -7.66
CA LYS A 175 18.84 15.04 -7.42
C LYS A 175 17.83 16.02 -8.03
N THR A 176 17.23 15.64 -9.16
CA THR A 176 16.20 16.42 -9.84
C THR A 176 14.82 15.85 -9.49
N PRO A 177 13.90 16.66 -8.97
CA PRO A 177 12.55 16.20 -8.68
C PRO A 177 11.85 15.64 -9.93
N LEU A 178 11.20 14.49 -9.78
CA LEU A 178 10.41 13.90 -10.85
C LEU A 178 9.18 14.75 -11.14
N SER A 179 8.85 14.90 -12.40
CA SER A 179 7.66 15.59 -12.90
C SER A 179 6.84 14.69 -13.82
N VAL A 180 5.55 14.99 -13.96
CA VAL A 180 4.63 14.20 -14.80
C VAL A 180 4.26 15.01 -16.04
N THR A 181 4.43 14.42 -17.21
CA THR A 181 4.00 14.94 -18.50
C THR A 181 2.85 14.15 -19.11
N LYS A 182 2.09 14.77 -20.02
CA LYS A 182 1.04 14.12 -20.82
C LYS A 182 1.44 13.91 -22.28
N GLU A 183 2.55 14.55 -22.69
CA GLU A 183 2.99 14.64 -24.09
C GLU A 183 4.13 13.68 -24.45
N GLY A 184 4.37 12.68 -23.62
CA GLY A 184 5.53 11.82 -23.70
C GLY A 184 6.75 12.43 -22.98
N ALA A 185 7.38 11.64 -22.10
CA ALA A 185 8.55 12.05 -21.34
C ALA A 185 9.75 12.35 -22.27
N LYS A 186 10.22 13.59 -22.28
CA LYS A 186 11.35 14.06 -23.10
C LYS A 186 12.59 14.28 -22.24
N ALA A 187 12.41 14.82 -21.04
CA ALA A 187 13.50 15.07 -20.10
C ALA A 187 13.75 13.84 -19.18
N ALA A 188 14.98 13.70 -18.72
CA ALA A 188 15.39 12.57 -17.88
C ALA A 188 14.59 12.43 -16.58
N HIS A 189 14.04 13.51 -16.04
CA HIS A 189 13.24 13.55 -14.81
C HIS A 189 11.72 13.46 -15.05
N GLU A 190 11.28 13.37 -16.31
CA GLU A 190 9.87 13.28 -16.65
C GLU A 190 9.37 11.84 -16.64
N ILE A 191 8.11 11.69 -16.27
CA ILE A 191 7.35 10.44 -16.23
C ILE A 191 6.06 10.65 -17.03
N ASP A 192 5.74 9.74 -17.93
CA ASP A 192 4.49 9.78 -18.66
C ASP A 192 3.31 9.51 -17.74
N SER A 193 2.31 10.38 -17.82
CA SER A 193 1.09 10.17 -17.06
C SER A 193 0.28 9.02 -17.62
N ILE A 194 -0.41 8.31 -16.74
CA ILE A 194 -1.46 7.38 -17.14
C ILE A 194 -2.62 8.19 -17.70
N THR A 195 -3.06 7.86 -18.92
CA THR A 195 -4.23 8.50 -19.55
C THR A 195 -5.46 8.35 -18.66
N GLY A 196 -6.10 9.46 -18.32
CA GLY A 196 -7.24 9.52 -17.40
C GLY A 196 -6.89 9.47 -15.92
N ALA A 197 -5.59 9.31 -15.54
CA ALA A 197 -5.15 9.22 -14.15
C ALA A 197 -3.90 10.07 -13.84
N THR A 198 -3.87 11.30 -14.36
CA THR A 198 -2.75 12.23 -14.15
C THR A 198 -2.55 12.57 -12.66
N ILE A 199 -3.63 12.61 -11.86
CA ILE A 199 -3.53 12.91 -10.42
C ILE A 199 -2.83 11.77 -9.70
N SER A 200 -3.19 10.51 -9.96
CA SER A 200 -2.53 9.33 -9.37
C SER A 200 -1.05 9.27 -9.79
N SER A 201 -0.74 9.56 -11.06
CA SER A 201 0.65 9.63 -11.56
C SER A 201 1.46 10.71 -10.84
N ARG A 202 0.91 11.92 -10.66
CA ARG A 202 1.54 13.02 -9.91
C ARG A 202 1.71 12.68 -8.43
N ALA A 203 0.74 11.99 -7.84
CA ALA A 203 0.82 11.55 -6.44
C ALA A 203 2.02 10.64 -6.22
N VAL A 204 2.25 9.65 -7.09
CA VAL A 204 3.43 8.77 -7.00
C VAL A 204 4.73 9.58 -7.10
N CYS A 205 4.87 10.46 -8.09
CA CYS A 205 6.06 11.32 -8.21
C CYS A 205 6.28 12.20 -6.97
N SER A 206 5.20 12.78 -6.42
CA SER A 206 5.25 13.60 -5.21
C SER A 206 5.70 12.79 -3.98
N ILE A 207 5.19 11.57 -3.81
CA ILE A 207 5.58 10.66 -2.74
C ILE A 207 7.07 10.34 -2.84
N ILE A 208 7.56 9.98 -4.03
CA ILE A 208 8.96 9.68 -4.28
C ILE A 208 9.84 10.90 -3.98
N ASN A 209 9.52 12.07 -4.55
CA ASN A 209 10.29 13.30 -4.36
C ASN A 209 10.38 13.68 -2.87
N THR A 210 9.27 13.57 -2.15
CA THR A 210 9.22 13.86 -0.71
C THR A 210 10.09 12.89 0.07
N THR A 211 9.95 11.59 -0.19
CA THR A 211 10.70 10.54 0.51
C THR A 211 12.20 10.67 0.28
N VAL A 212 12.63 10.89 -0.96
CA VAL A 212 14.03 11.10 -1.29
C VAL A 212 14.60 12.35 -0.61
N LYS A 213 13.86 13.45 -0.62
CA LYS A 213 14.26 14.70 0.04
C LYS A 213 14.41 14.50 1.56
N ASP A 214 13.44 13.85 2.19
CA ASP A 214 13.38 13.68 3.64
C ASP A 214 14.45 12.67 4.11
N LEU A 215 14.75 11.62 3.34
CA LEU A 215 15.70 10.56 3.72
C LEU A 215 17.15 10.81 3.32
N ARG A 216 17.43 11.73 2.37
CA ARG A 216 18.79 11.94 1.85
C ARG A 216 19.82 12.21 2.93
N ALA A 217 19.58 13.21 3.80
CA ALA A 217 20.53 13.57 4.83
C ALA A 217 20.73 12.46 5.88
N PRO A 218 19.67 11.87 6.48
CA PRO A 218 19.81 10.81 7.45
C PRO A 218 20.51 9.54 6.92
N LEU A 219 20.29 9.20 5.64
CA LEU A 219 20.90 8.02 5.04
C LEU A 219 22.37 8.24 4.70
N LEU A 220 22.75 9.45 4.23
CA LEU A 220 24.15 9.79 3.98
C LEU A 220 25.01 9.78 5.25
N GLU A 221 24.43 10.10 6.40
CA GLU A 221 25.13 10.02 7.70
C GLU A 221 25.39 8.58 8.11
N ARG A 222 24.54 7.62 7.71
CA ARG A 222 24.71 6.19 8.02
C ARG A 222 25.68 5.46 7.08
N THR A 223 25.89 6.00 5.89
CA THR A 223 26.79 5.38 4.89
C THR A 223 28.27 5.76 5.13
N LYS A 224 28.53 6.68 6.05
CA LYS A 224 29.88 7.08 6.49
C LYS A 224 30.39 6.16 7.60
#